data_912c43f6c70f94b92c767f842173f191
#
_entry.id   912c43f6c70f94b92c767f842173f191
#
_cell.length_a   1.000
_cell.length_b   1.000
_cell.length_c   1.000
_cell.angle_alpha   90.00
_cell.angle_beta   90.00
_cell.angle_gamma   90.00
#
_symmetry.space_group_name_H-M   'P 1'
#
loop_
_entity.id
_entity.type
_entity.pdbx_description
1 polymer ?
#
loop_
_entity_poly.entity_id
_entity_poly.type
_entity_poly.pdbx_seq_one_letter_code
_entity_poly.pdbx_strand_id
1 'polypeptide(L)'
;MSGITNNSGEAVFFGGRHYFVLFILLFLLISLVARALYLQIVEKEFLYSQGEQRQIRTIETPAYRGTILDRFGTPLAISTPVDSVWVNPAEILRNLPALKQVVGKLGLDYRETVTRLKQKANKEFVYLKRQLEPEFASQVAAIADGVYLQREYHRYYPAGEVVSHLVGFTNIDDQGQEGLELIYDDWLKAQPGKRRVIRDQRGAVVENIAQVKRAQSGKDLISSIDMRLQYIAYRSLARVMKYHAAKSASAVLLDANTGEILAMVNQPSYNPNQPKNKSAAQRRNRALTDVFEPGSAIKPFTLAAAIDRGLFDASSRIDTTPGWFMVSGFPVKDVRNYGELDLAGILRKSSNVGASRIAQALQGEELWQSFSDYGFGESPGVSFPAESSGYLSHFSVWQPLDHATMGFGYGLSVSITQLARAYLVIANRGRKLDLSLIKQKPEDRRDNKISRHVMKASTAKMLLEMLEQVVGPEGTAKQAAIDGYRIAGKTGTVKKSVDGGYEQDVYMAIFAGIAPVSNPRLVMAVVIDEPAQNGYYGGQVAAPVFHEVMSNALRILDIAPDNLPALQARSTGLDAGA
;
A
#
# COMPACT_ATOMS: atom_id res chain seq x y z
N MET A 1 54.65 -62.12 -97.41
CA MET A 1 53.87 -60.93 -97.34
C MET A 1 53.56 -60.71 -95.89
N SER A 2 53.93 -59.57 -95.46
CA SER A 2 53.56 -58.86 -94.20
C SER A 2 53.85 -59.63 -92.89
N GLY A 3 54.91 -59.19 -92.26
CA GLY A 3 55.29 -59.47 -90.90
C GLY A 3 54.45 -58.73 -89.90
N ILE A 4 54.27 -59.34 -88.74
CA ILE A 4 53.76 -58.73 -87.55
C ILE A 4 54.91 -58.73 -86.54
N THR A 5 55.44 -57.60 -86.24
CA THR A 5 56.44 -57.45 -85.18
C THR A 5 55.75 -57.40 -83.82
N ASN A 6 56.13 -58.33 -82.94
CA ASN A 6 55.79 -58.32 -81.54
C ASN A 6 56.59 -57.21 -80.79
N ASN A 7 55.94 -56.29 -80.19
CA ASN A 7 56.56 -55.33 -79.31
C ASN A 7 56.24 -55.74 -77.84
N SER A 8 57.21 -56.42 -77.21
CA SER A 8 57.17 -56.76 -75.79
C SER A 8 57.57 -55.56 -74.95
N GLY A 9 56.57 -54.82 -74.41
CA GLY A 9 56.78 -53.80 -73.42
C GLY A 9 57.17 -54.45 -72.09
N GLU A 10 58.37 -54.30 -71.65
CA GLU A 10 58.81 -54.63 -70.31
C GLU A 10 58.17 -53.71 -69.33
N ALA A 11 57.28 -54.20 -68.50
CA ALA A 11 56.75 -53.48 -67.35
C ALA A 11 57.88 -53.36 -66.30
N VAL A 12 58.43 -52.17 -66.20
CA VAL A 12 59.41 -51.81 -65.12
C VAL A 12 58.67 -51.84 -63.80
N PHE A 13 58.75 -52.90 -63.04
CA PHE A 13 58.25 -53.00 -61.68
C PHE A 13 59.13 -52.20 -60.72
N PHE A 14 58.72 -50.99 -60.33
CA PHE A 14 59.36 -50.22 -59.26
C PHE A 14 58.91 -50.77 -57.90
N GLY A 15 59.11 -51.99 -57.56
CA GLY A 15 58.68 -52.67 -56.35
C GLY A 15 59.06 -51.90 -55.05
N GLY A 16 60.31 -51.44 -54.98
CA GLY A 16 60.81 -50.71 -53.79
C GLY A 16 60.08 -49.39 -53.51
N ARG A 17 59.77 -48.65 -54.57
CA ARG A 17 59.03 -47.39 -54.44
C ARG A 17 57.58 -47.62 -54.04
N HIS A 18 56.96 -48.69 -54.49
CA HIS A 18 55.58 -49.00 -54.13
C HIS A 18 55.48 -49.42 -52.65
N TYR A 19 56.38 -50.21 -52.16
CA TYR A 19 56.43 -50.58 -50.74
C TYR A 19 56.81 -49.41 -49.86
N PHE A 20 57.62 -48.49 -50.31
CA PHE A 20 57.95 -47.24 -49.59
C PHE A 20 56.71 -46.30 -49.43
N VAL A 21 55.95 -46.18 -50.52
CA VAL A 21 54.70 -45.40 -50.47
C VAL A 21 53.67 -46.08 -49.56
N LEU A 22 53.50 -47.41 -49.65
CA LEU A 22 52.62 -48.16 -48.75
C LEU A 22 53.08 -48.09 -47.31
N PHE A 23 54.38 -48.11 -47.03
CA PHE A 23 54.90 -47.88 -45.65
C PHE A 23 54.57 -46.49 -45.09
N ILE A 24 54.74 -45.46 -45.91
CA ILE A 24 54.35 -44.08 -45.50
C ILE A 24 52.85 -44.01 -45.23
N LEU A 25 52.02 -44.53 -46.09
CA LEU A 25 50.57 -44.54 -45.90
C LEU A 25 50.15 -45.33 -44.65
N LEU A 26 50.78 -46.52 -44.43
CA LEU A 26 50.53 -47.29 -43.22
C LEU A 26 50.99 -46.56 -41.94
N PHE A 27 52.16 -45.90 -41.98
CA PHE A 27 52.67 -45.12 -40.88
C PHE A 27 51.76 -43.90 -40.56
N LEU A 28 51.28 -43.24 -41.61
CA LEU A 28 50.31 -42.11 -41.43
C LEU A 28 48.98 -42.61 -40.86
N LEU A 29 48.52 -43.77 -41.32
CA LEU A 29 47.30 -44.42 -40.81
C LEU A 29 47.44 -44.75 -39.30
N ILE A 30 48.58 -45.43 -38.96
CA ILE A 30 48.87 -45.77 -37.55
C ILE A 30 48.98 -44.48 -36.68
N SER A 31 49.65 -43.42 -37.18
CA SER A 31 49.77 -42.17 -36.50
C SER A 31 48.39 -41.47 -36.28
N LEU A 32 47.50 -41.53 -37.28
CA LEU A 32 46.13 -41.07 -37.18
C LEU A 32 45.32 -41.82 -36.12
N VAL A 33 45.42 -43.17 -36.15
CA VAL A 33 44.76 -44.04 -35.17
C VAL A 33 45.29 -43.76 -33.74
N ALA A 34 46.63 -43.68 -33.60
CA ALA A 34 47.26 -43.35 -32.31
C ALA A 34 46.83 -41.98 -31.81
N ARG A 35 46.74 -40.97 -32.70
CA ARG A 35 46.25 -39.64 -32.33
C ARG A 35 44.76 -39.66 -31.96
N ALA A 36 43.95 -40.41 -32.70
CA ALA A 36 42.53 -40.57 -32.38
C ALA A 36 42.32 -41.22 -31.00
N LEU A 37 43.09 -42.29 -30.71
CA LEU A 37 43.07 -42.95 -29.40
C LEU A 37 43.56 -42.03 -28.28
N TYR A 38 44.64 -41.28 -28.53
CA TYR A 38 45.14 -40.29 -27.57
C TYR A 38 44.08 -39.24 -27.24
N LEU A 39 43.41 -38.66 -28.23
CA LEU A 39 42.34 -37.67 -28.05
C LEU A 39 41.10 -38.26 -27.34
N GLN A 40 40.76 -39.54 -27.64
CA GLN A 40 39.58 -40.19 -27.07
C GLN A 40 39.79 -40.73 -25.65
N ILE A 41 41.03 -41.10 -25.29
CA ILE A 41 41.34 -41.73 -24.00
C ILE A 41 42.04 -40.77 -23.06
N VAL A 42 43.12 -40.13 -23.50
CA VAL A 42 43.98 -39.30 -22.63
C VAL A 42 43.43 -37.86 -22.49
N GLU A 43 43.03 -37.24 -23.58
CA GLU A 43 42.51 -35.87 -23.58
C GLU A 43 40.99 -35.79 -23.51
N LYS A 44 40.27 -36.90 -23.33
CA LYS A 44 38.82 -36.96 -23.32
C LYS A 44 38.21 -36.01 -22.31
N GLU A 45 38.67 -36.04 -21.07
CA GLU A 45 38.11 -35.18 -19.99
C GLU A 45 38.41 -33.70 -20.23
N PHE A 46 39.60 -33.37 -20.72
CA PHE A 46 39.98 -32.01 -21.05
C PHE A 46 39.16 -31.46 -22.23
N LEU A 47 39.01 -32.20 -23.30
CA LEU A 47 38.23 -31.80 -24.47
C LEU A 47 36.73 -31.72 -24.15
N TYR A 48 36.24 -32.63 -23.31
CA TYR A 48 34.85 -32.60 -22.83
C TYR A 48 34.60 -31.37 -21.97
N SER A 49 35.50 -31.07 -21.04
CA SER A 49 35.38 -29.89 -20.19
C SER A 49 35.47 -28.56 -20.97
N GLN A 50 36.33 -28.48 -21.98
CA GLN A 50 36.41 -27.34 -22.90
C GLN A 50 35.13 -27.18 -23.76
N GLY A 51 34.58 -28.28 -24.24
CA GLY A 51 33.31 -28.33 -24.96
C GLY A 51 32.14 -27.88 -24.06
N GLU A 52 32.09 -28.41 -22.84
CA GLU A 52 31.09 -28.04 -21.84
C GLU A 52 31.19 -26.57 -21.47
N GLN A 53 32.37 -26.04 -21.21
CA GLN A 53 32.56 -24.61 -20.87
C GLN A 53 32.11 -23.65 -21.98
N ARG A 54 32.15 -24.07 -23.23
CA ARG A 54 31.72 -23.27 -24.39
C ARG A 54 30.24 -23.34 -24.69
N GLN A 55 29.59 -24.48 -24.41
CA GLN A 55 28.20 -24.74 -24.79
C GLN A 55 27.23 -24.74 -23.62
N ILE A 56 27.70 -25.06 -22.40
CA ILE A 56 26.83 -25.06 -21.20
C ILE A 56 26.74 -23.67 -20.63
N ARG A 57 25.53 -23.18 -20.52
CA ARG A 57 25.20 -21.90 -19.84
C ARG A 57 24.22 -22.15 -18.71
N THR A 58 24.44 -21.46 -17.58
CA THR A 58 23.43 -21.40 -16.53
C THR A 58 22.51 -20.22 -16.85
N ILE A 59 21.25 -20.52 -17.12
CA ILE A 59 20.23 -19.50 -17.34
C ILE A 59 19.29 -19.43 -16.14
N GLU A 60 18.81 -18.23 -15.86
CA GLU A 60 17.79 -18.03 -14.84
C GLU A 60 16.42 -18.43 -15.38
N THR A 61 15.65 -19.11 -14.53
CA THR A 61 14.24 -19.39 -14.78
C THR A 61 13.44 -18.34 -14.02
N PRO A 62 12.72 -17.44 -14.70
CA PRO A 62 11.99 -16.41 -14.03
C PRO A 62 10.88 -17.00 -13.14
N ALA A 63 10.59 -16.30 -12.05
CA ALA A 63 9.47 -16.56 -11.16
C ALA A 63 8.74 -15.23 -10.91
N TYR A 64 7.45 -15.30 -10.66
CA TYR A 64 6.62 -14.10 -10.48
C TYR A 64 6.51 -13.70 -9.00
N ARG A 65 6.43 -12.42 -8.76
CA ARG A 65 6.16 -11.82 -7.44
C ARG A 65 4.75 -12.17 -7.00
N GLY A 66 4.54 -12.47 -5.70
CA GLY A 66 3.25 -12.79 -5.12
C GLY A 66 2.21 -11.71 -5.37
N THR A 67 0.96 -12.11 -5.50
CA THR A 67 -0.18 -11.22 -5.74
C THR A 67 -0.57 -10.50 -4.43
N ILE A 68 -0.90 -9.21 -4.50
CA ILE A 68 -1.58 -8.52 -3.40
C ILE A 68 -3.07 -8.54 -3.70
N LEU A 69 -3.84 -9.05 -2.75
CA LEU A 69 -5.28 -9.24 -2.85
C LEU A 69 -6.01 -8.39 -1.82
N ASP A 70 -7.23 -7.98 -2.12
CA ASP A 70 -8.16 -7.48 -1.12
C ASP A 70 -8.63 -8.61 -0.21
N ARG A 71 -9.46 -8.31 0.79
CA ARG A 71 -9.96 -9.30 1.76
C ARG A 71 -10.83 -10.41 1.15
N PHE A 72 -11.33 -10.25 -0.07
CA PHE A 72 -12.18 -11.19 -0.80
C PHE A 72 -11.47 -11.87 -1.97
N GLY A 73 -10.17 -11.60 -2.18
CA GLY A 73 -9.38 -12.18 -3.25
C GLY A 73 -9.38 -11.36 -4.54
N THR A 74 -9.90 -10.12 -4.53
CA THR A 74 -9.78 -9.21 -5.68
C THR A 74 -8.34 -8.73 -5.83
N PRO A 75 -7.71 -8.86 -7.01
CA PRO A 75 -6.32 -8.47 -7.18
C PRO A 75 -6.12 -6.94 -7.13
N LEU A 76 -5.22 -6.51 -6.24
CA LEU A 76 -4.76 -5.12 -6.10
C LEU A 76 -3.42 -4.88 -6.81
N ALA A 77 -2.55 -5.92 -6.85
CA ALA A 77 -1.30 -5.92 -7.61
C ALA A 77 -1.01 -7.33 -8.12
N ILE A 78 -0.72 -7.44 -9.42
CA ILE A 78 -0.41 -8.71 -10.10
C ILE A 78 0.89 -8.58 -10.90
N SER A 79 1.55 -9.71 -11.15
CA SER A 79 2.72 -9.77 -12.03
C SER A 79 2.31 -10.36 -13.37
N THR A 80 2.44 -9.56 -14.44
CA THR A 80 2.12 -9.96 -15.81
C THR A 80 3.39 -10.34 -16.57
N PRO A 81 3.40 -11.40 -17.39
CA PRO A 81 4.56 -11.76 -18.19
C PRO A 81 4.81 -10.72 -19.27
N VAL A 82 6.08 -10.31 -19.40
CA VAL A 82 6.58 -9.37 -20.41
C VAL A 82 7.90 -9.88 -20.95
N ASP A 83 8.30 -9.40 -22.13
CA ASP A 83 9.59 -9.76 -22.72
C ASP A 83 10.48 -8.53 -22.87
N SER A 84 11.74 -8.67 -22.52
CA SER A 84 12.78 -7.65 -22.69
C SER A 84 13.64 -7.99 -23.89
N VAL A 85 13.78 -7.03 -24.79
CA VAL A 85 14.62 -7.18 -25.99
C VAL A 85 16.06 -6.81 -25.63
N TRP A 86 16.97 -7.74 -25.87
CA TRP A 86 18.40 -7.54 -25.69
C TRP A 86 19.20 -8.01 -26.91
N VAL A 87 20.43 -7.54 -27.03
CA VAL A 87 21.32 -7.87 -28.16
C VAL A 87 22.71 -8.22 -27.67
N ASN A 88 23.41 -9.03 -28.46
CA ASN A 88 24.84 -9.13 -28.38
C ASN A 88 25.47 -8.03 -29.25
N PRO A 89 26.16 -7.02 -28.69
CA PRO A 89 26.74 -5.93 -29.47
C PRO A 89 27.70 -6.40 -30.56
N ALA A 90 28.50 -7.44 -30.30
CA ALA A 90 29.46 -7.96 -31.27
C ALA A 90 28.78 -8.57 -32.51
N GLU A 91 27.55 -9.08 -32.36
CA GLU A 91 26.77 -9.67 -33.46
C GLU A 91 25.98 -8.61 -34.20
N ILE A 92 25.18 -7.82 -33.50
CA ILE A 92 24.24 -6.89 -34.12
C ILE A 92 24.94 -5.69 -34.81
N LEU A 93 26.10 -5.26 -34.33
CA LEU A 93 26.89 -4.20 -34.96
C LEU A 93 27.47 -4.60 -36.33
N ARG A 94 27.52 -5.89 -36.67
CA ARG A 94 27.89 -6.38 -38.00
C ARG A 94 26.77 -6.17 -39.02
N ASN A 95 25.52 -5.97 -38.57
CA ASN A 95 24.34 -5.77 -39.41
C ASN A 95 23.62 -4.46 -39.06
N LEU A 96 24.23 -3.32 -39.37
CA LEU A 96 23.70 -1.98 -39.10
C LEU A 96 22.32 -1.72 -39.74
N PRO A 97 22.00 -2.21 -40.96
CA PRO A 97 20.65 -2.06 -41.53
C PRO A 97 19.58 -2.72 -40.67
N ALA A 98 19.81 -3.95 -40.19
CA ALA A 98 18.89 -4.66 -39.31
C ALA A 98 18.75 -3.96 -37.95
N LEU A 99 19.88 -3.50 -37.37
CA LEU A 99 19.85 -2.69 -36.14
C LEU A 99 18.98 -1.45 -36.32
N LYS A 100 19.06 -0.76 -37.46
CA LYS A 100 18.25 0.44 -37.75
C LYS A 100 16.75 0.11 -37.76
N GLN A 101 16.37 -1.03 -38.32
CA GLN A 101 14.96 -1.48 -38.30
C GLN A 101 14.48 -1.82 -36.87
N VAL A 102 15.28 -2.55 -36.11
CA VAL A 102 14.98 -2.91 -34.71
C VAL A 102 14.81 -1.66 -33.86
N VAL A 103 15.77 -0.73 -33.92
CA VAL A 103 15.76 0.52 -33.16
C VAL A 103 14.56 1.37 -33.55
N GLY A 104 14.25 1.48 -34.86
CA GLY A 104 13.08 2.20 -35.36
C GLY A 104 11.77 1.60 -34.86
N LYS A 105 11.62 0.26 -34.86
CA LYS A 105 10.41 -0.41 -34.35
C LYS A 105 10.27 -0.27 -32.84
N LEU A 106 11.39 -0.21 -32.09
CA LEU A 106 11.39 0.06 -30.65
C LEU A 106 11.16 1.52 -30.26
N GLY A 107 11.18 2.45 -31.23
CA GLY A 107 11.04 3.89 -30.99
C GLY A 107 12.25 4.49 -30.27
N LEU A 108 13.46 3.98 -30.50
CA LEU A 108 14.70 4.44 -29.89
C LEU A 108 15.49 5.34 -30.85
N ASP A 109 16.35 6.22 -30.33
CA ASP A 109 17.29 6.95 -31.16
C ASP A 109 18.40 6.05 -31.69
N TYR A 110 18.59 6.04 -33.01
CA TYR A 110 19.55 5.17 -33.66
C TYR A 110 21.00 5.54 -33.34
N ARG A 111 21.34 6.84 -33.35
CA ARG A 111 22.72 7.30 -33.13
C ARG A 111 23.15 7.04 -31.69
N GLU A 112 22.28 7.35 -30.75
CA GLU A 112 22.49 7.08 -29.32
C GLU A 112 22.65 5.58 -29.06
N THR A 113 21.77 4.76 -29.66
CA THR A 113 21.80 3.30 -29.49
C THR A 113 23.10 2.70 -30.04
N VAL A 114 23.54 3.11 -31.23
CA VAL A 114 24.79 2.63 -31.83
C VAL A 114 25.99 3.06 -30.96
N THR A 115 26.02 4.30 -30.48
CA THR A 115 27.10 4.79 -29.60
C THR A 115 27.18 3.97 -28.31
N ARG A 116 26.03 3.74 -27.66
CA ARG A 116 25.91 2.89 -26.46
C ARG A 116 26.37 1.46 -26.69
N LEU A 117 26.00 0.85 -27.81
CA LEU A 117 26.41 -0.51 -28.17
C LEU A 117 27.91 -0.61 -28.46
N LYS A 118 28.51 0.40 -29.15
CA LYS A 118 29.95 0.47 -29.37
C LYS A 118 30.76 0.58 -28.09
N GLN A 119 30.30 1.39 -27.13
CA GLN A 119 30.91 1.51 -25.80
C GLN A 119 30.84 0.20 -24.99
N LYS A 120 29.89 -0.68 -25.31
CA LYS A 120 29.67 -1.97 -24.65
C LYS A 120 29.99 -3.16 -25.56
N ALA A 121 30.85 -2.97 -26.57
CA ALA A 121 31.16 -3.98 -27.58
C ALA A 121 31.80 -5.28 -27.01
N ASN A 122 32.41 -5.20 -25.84
CA ASN A 122 32.98 -6.32 -25.10
C ASN A 122 31.97 -7.09 -24.24
N LYS A 123 30.69 -6.67 -24.20
CA LYS A 123 29.63 -7.37 -23.47
C LYS A 123 28.85 -8.26 -24.41
N GLU A 124 28.47 -9.44 -23.93
CA GLU A 124 27.63 -10.39 -24.68
C GLU A 124 26.13 -10.05 -24.58
N PHE A 125 25.74 -9.21 -23.62
CA PHE A 125 24.36 -8.91 -23.29
C PHE A 125 24.14 -7.43 -23.02
N VAL A 126 23.27 -6.78 -23.80
CA VAL A 126 22.86 -5.38 -23.59
C VAL A 126 21.37 -5.25 -23.90
N TYR A 127 20.56 -4.83 -22.91
CA TYR A 127 19.16 -4.50 -23.15
C TYR A 127 19.02 -3.34 -24.12
N LEU A 128 18.16 -3.50 -25.13
CA LEU A 128 17.67 -2.39 -25.95
C LEU A 128 16.47 -1.73 -25.30
N LYS A 129 15.44 -2.53 -24.98
CA LYS A 129 14.23 -2.06 -24.31
C LYS A 129 13.66 -3.18 -23.46
N ARG A 130 13.25 -2.84 -22.23
CA ARG A 130 12.70 -3.80 -21.28
C ARG A 130 11.17 -3.71 -21.20
N GLN A 131 10.55 -4.78 -20.72
CA GLN A 131 9.14 -4.85 -20.34
C GLN A 131 8.18 -4.52 -21.49
N LEU A 132 8.37 -5.16 -22.62
CA LEU A 132 7.50 -5.08 -23.78
C LEU A 132 6.43 -6.17 -23.74
N GLU A 133 5.31 -5.89 -24.40
CA GLU A 133 4.30 -6.91 -24.66
C GLU A 133 4.90 -8.10 -25.42
N PRO A 134 4.65 -9.35 -25.03
CA PRO A 134 5.32 -10.53 -25.62
C PRO A 134 5.17 -10.65 -27.12
N GLU A 135 3.97 -10.36 -27.66
CA GLU A 135 3.72 -10.41 -29.10
C GLU A 135 4.55 -9.36 -29.86
N PHE A 136 4.58 -8.13 -29.37
CA PHE A 136 5.38 -7.06 -29.96
C PHE A 136 6.88 -7.37 -29.88
N ALA A 137 7.36 -7.86 -28.72
CA ALA A 137 8.75 -8.25 -28.52
C ALA A 137 9.17 -9.36 -29.50
N SER A 138 8.31 -10.36 -29.71
CA SER A 138 8.53 -11.44 -30.66
C SER A 138 8.67 -10.94 -32.10
N GLN A 139 7.82 -9.99 -32.50
CA GLN A 139 7.93 -9.36 -33.82
C GLN A 139 9.23 -8.56 -33.99
N VAL A 140 9.74 -7.96 -32.92
CA VAL A 140 11.03 -7.24 -32.96
C VAL A 140 12.19 -8.22 -33.06
N ALA A 141 12.16 -9.32 -32.30
CA ALA A 141 13.21 -10.34 -32.34
C ALA A 141 13.31 -11.04 -33.69
N ALA A 142 12.20 -11.17 -34.42
CA ALA A 142 12.17 -11.79 -35.76
C ALA A 142 12.80 -10.92 -36.86
N ILE A 143 13.18 -9.65 -36.59
CA ILE A 143 13.77 -8.76 -37.59
C ILE A 143 15.19 -9.19 -37.96
N ALA A 144 15.98 -9.66 -37.00
CA ALA A 144 17.38 -9.99 -37.23
C ALA A 144 17.95 -11.03 -36.25
N ASP A 145 18.90 -11.83 -36.73
CA ASP A 145 19.78 -12.62 -35.86
C ASP A 145 20.59 -11.68 -34.95
N GLY A 146 20.84 -12.10 -33.71
CA GLY A 146 21.52 -11.28 -32.70
C GLY A 146 20.58 -10.39 -31.86
N VAL A 147 19.27 -10.47 -32.10
CA VAL A 147 18.22 -9.89 -31.24
C VAL A 147 17.54 -11.02 -30.47
N TYR A 148 17.54 -10.92 -29.17
CA TYR A 148 17.08 -11.97 -28.28
C TYR A 148 16.01 -11.46 -27.33
N LEU A 149 15.22 -12.36 -26.78
CA LEU A 149 14.20 -12.09 -25.77
C LEU A 149 14.59 -12.68 -24.43
N GLN A 150 14.28 -11.94 -23.37
CA GLN A 150 14.32 -12.44 -22.01
C GLN A 150 12.96 -12.25 -21.38
N ARG A 151 12.34 -13.34 -20.93
CA ARG A 151 11.11 -13.31 -20.16
C ARG A 151 11.36 -12.65 -18.82
N GLU A 152 10.56 -11.62 -18.50
CA GLU A 152 10.50 -10.92 -17.23
C GLU A 152 9.05 -10.82 -16.77
N TYR A 153 8.82 -10.24 -15.58
CA TYR A 153 7.49 -9.91 -15.11
C TYR A 153 7.40 -8.40 -14.86
N HIS A 154 6.25 -7.84 -15.20
CA HIS A 154 5.93 -6.44 -14.94
C HIS A 154 4.82 -6.37 -13.90
N ARG A 155 5.02 -5.54 -12.88
CA ARG A 155 4.03 -5.33 -11.84
C ARG A 155 2.93 -4.42 -12.35
N TYR A 156 1.69 -4.87 -12.25
CA TYR A 156 0.51 -4.15 -12.70
C TYR A 156 -0.50 -4.01 -11.57
N TYR A 157 -1.11 -2.82 -11.46
CA TYR A 157 -2.04 -2.42 -10.41
C TYR A 157 -3.42 -2.16 -11.02
N PRO A 158 -4.33 -3.16 -11.04
CA PRO A 158 -5.62 -3.05 -11.74
C PRO A 158 -6.51 -1.95 -11.21
N ALA A 159 -6.49 -1.71 -9.89
CA ALA A 159 -7.28 -0.67 -9.23
C ALA A 159 -6.71 0.76 -9.38
N GLY A 160 -5.51 0.91 -9.98
CA GLY A 160 -4.91 2.20 -10.28
C GLY A 160 -4.84 3.14 -9.07
N GLU A 161 -5.36 4.35 -9.24
CA GLU A 161 -5.28 5.43 -8.24
C GLU A 161 -6.03 5.14 -6.93
N VAL A 162 -6.99 4.22 -6.95
CA VAL A 162 -7.86 3.93 -5.79
C VAL A 162 -7.10 3.36 -4.61
N VAL A 163 -6.04 2.59 -4.87
CA VAL A 163 -5.24 1.88 -3.85
C VAL A 163 -3.78 2.32 -3.81
N SER A 164 -3.39 3.32 -4.59
CA SER A 164 -2.00 3.68 -4.83
C SER A 164 -1.18 3.94 -3.57
N HIS A 165 -1.71 4.75 -2.65
CA HIS A 165 -1.02 5.10 -1.40
C HIS A 165 -0.89 3.92 -0.42
N LEU A 166 -1.77 2.93 -0.56
CA LEU A 166 -1.76 1.74 0.28
C LEU A 166 -0.83 0.67 -0.29
N VAL A 167 -1.05 0.30 -1.57
CA VAL A 167 -0.30 -0.78 -2.22
C VAL A 167 1.12 -0.33 -2.54
N GLY A 168 1.31 0.93 -2.95
CA GLY A 168 2.58 1.43 -3.42
C GLY A 168 2.90 0.97 -4.84
N PHE A 169 4.19 0.80 -5.14
CA PHE A 169 4.68 0.35 -6.45
C PHE A 169 6.06 -0.29 -6.34
N THR A 170 6.47 -1.00 -7.40
CA THR A 170 7.81 -1.58 -7.54
C THR A 170 8.65 -0.78 -8.54
N ASN A 171 9.98 -0.93 -8.45
CA ASN A 171 10.88 -0.48 -9.50
C ASN A 171 10.90 -1.46 -10.69
N ILE A 172 11.71 -1.17 -11.71
CA ILE A 172 11.83 -2.00 -12.92
C ILE A 172 12.40 -3.40 -12.64
N ASP A 173 13.07 -3.59 -11.51
CA ASP A 173 13.66 -4.86 -11.08
C ASP A 173 12.75 -5.60 -10.07
N ASP A 174 11.45 -5.23 -10.03
CA ASP A 174 10.40 -5.84 -9.22
C ASP A 174 10.63 -5.76 -7.71
N GLN A 175 11.36 -4.73 -7.25
CA GLN A 175 11.60 -4.44 -5.84
C GLN A 175 10.60 -3.39 -5.34
N GLY A 176 9.98 -3.64 -4.19
CA GLY A 176 9.04 -2.71 -3.57
C GLY A 176 9.68 -1.38 -3.20
N GLN A 177 9.01 -0.27 -3.53
CA GLN A 177 9.50 1.09 -3.29
C GLN A 177 8.68 1.84 -2.24
N GLU A 178 7.38 1.59 -2.19
CA GLU A 178 6.44 2.22 -1.26
C GLU A 178 5.32 1.24 -0.89
N GLY A 179 4.56 1.54 0.16
CA GLY A 179 3.34 0.83 0.53
C GLY A 179 3.55 -0.62 0.93
N LEU A 180 2.50 -1.43 0.72
CA LEU A 180 2.54 -2.88 0.99
C LEU A 180 3.61 -3.59 0.15
N GLU A 181 3.91 -3.09 -1.05
CA GLU A 181 4.99 -3.61 -1.89
C GLU A 181 6.36 -3.53 -1.18
N LEU A 182 6.62 -2.43 -0.46
CA LEU A 182 7.87 -2.25 0.29
C LEU A 182 7.86 -3.04 1.61
N ILE A 183 6.77 -2.94 2.39
CA ILE A 183 6.68 -3.56 3.71
C ILE A 183 6.83 -5.08 3.62
N TYR A 184 6.20 -5.68 2.61
CA TYR A 184 6.17 -7.12 2.39
C TYR A 184 7.06 -7.56 1.22
N ASP A 185 8.14 -6.78 0.89
CA ASP A 185 8.99 -7.10 -0.25
C ASP A 185 9.59 -8.50 -0.16
N ASP A 186 10.13 -8.89 1.00
CA ASP A 186 10.71 -10.22 1.21
C ASP A 186 9.68 -11.36 1.14
N TRP A 187 8.41 -11.08 1.49
CA TRP A 187 7.32 -12.05 1.40
C TRP A 187 6.82 -12.23 -0.03
N LEU A 188 6.70 -11.11 -0.73
CA LEU A 188 6.18 -11.04 -2.10
C LEU A 188 7.23 -11.43 -3.15
N LYS A 189 8.53 -11.26 -2.84
CA LYS A 189 9.64 -11.44 -3.77
C LYS A 189 9.76 -12.88 -4.24
N ALA A 190 9.87 -13.04 -5.56
CA ALA A 190 10.17 -14.32 -6.18
C ALA A 190 11.64 -14.69 -6.02
N GLN A 191 11.92 -15.98 -5.98
CA GLN A 191 13.28 -16.51 -6.09
C GLN A 191 13.46 -17.17 -7.45
N PRO A 192 14.24 -16.55 -8.38
CA PRO A 192 14.46 -17.14 -9.68
C PRO A 192 15.18 -18.49 -9.56
N GLY A 193 14.78 -19.42 -10.40
CA GLY A 193 15.44 -20.70 -10.54
C GLY A 193 16.71 -20.58 -11.40
N LYS A 194 17.51 -21.64 -11.40
CA LYS A 194 18.69 -21.77 -12.27
C LYS A 194 18.69 -23.13 -12.94
N ARG A 195 18.89 -23.15 -14.26
CA ARG A 195 19.04 -24.38 -15.04
C ARG A 195 20.29 -24.32 -15.92
N ARG A 196 20.95 -25.46 -16.09
CA ARG A 196 22.03 -25.63 -17.06
C ARG A 196 21.44 -26.06 -18.38
N VAL A 197 21.80 -25.35 -19.43
CA VAL A 197 21.33 -25.61 -20.78
C VAL A 197 22.51 -25.66 -21.75
N ILE A 198 22.40 -26.49 -22.80
CA ILE A 198 23.26 -26.39 -23.97
C ILE A 198 22.64 -25.37 -24.91
N ARG A 199 23.44 -24.39 -25.35
CA ARG A 199 23.05 -23.44 -26.39
C ARG A 199 23.83 -23.74 -27.68
N ASP A 200 23.17 -23.59 -28.80
CA ASP A 200 23.82 -23.61 -30.10
C ASP A 200 24.60 -22.32 -30.37
N GLN A 201 25.29 -22.26 -31.52
CA GLN A 201 26.03 -21.07 -31.95
C GLN A 201 25.15 -19.84 -32.14
N ARG A 202 23.84 -20.01 -32.29
CA ARG A 202 22.82 -18.95 -32.42
C ARG A 202 22.19 -18.56 -31.08
N GLY A 203 22.63 -19.17 -29.97
CA GLY A 203 22.12 -18.89 -28.62
C GLY A 203 20.81 -19.59 -28.29
N ALA A 204 20.25 -20.40 -29.19
CA ALA A 204 19.05 -21.18 -28.91
C ALA A 204 19.35 -22.32 -27.94
N VAL A 205 18.42 -22.60 -27.02
CA VAL A 205 18.54 -23.71 -26.08
C VAL A 205 18.24 -25.01 -26.83
N VAL A 206 19.25 -25.86 -26.97
CA VAL A 206 19.15 -27.16 -27.64
C VAL A 206 18.72 -28.25 -26.67
N GLU A 207 19.27 -28.23 -25.44
CA GLU A 207 18.99 -29.23 -24.44
C GLU A 207 19.05 -28.68 -23.01
N ASN A 208 18.19 -29.19 -22.12
CA ASN A 208 18.22 -28.90 -20.67
C ASN A 208 19.00 -30.02 -19.98
N ILE A 209 20.19 -29.73 -19.45
CA ILE A 209 21.07 -30.73 -18.81
C ILE A 209 20.60 -31.02 -17.38
N ALA A 210 20.40 -29.97 -16.56
CA ALA A 210 20.06 -30.12 -15.17
C ALA A 210 19.36 -28.88 -14.61
N GLN A 211 18.44 -29.08 -13.69
CA GLN A 211 17.87 -28.04 -12.87
C GLN A 211 18.74 -27.83 -11.62
N VAL A 212 19.44 -26.69 -11.54
CA VAL A 212 20.36 -26.37 -10.44
C VAL A 212 19.58 -25.85 -9.23
N LYS A 213 18.58 -24.98 -9.49
CA LYS A 213 17.70 -24.42 -8.47
C LYS A 213 16.28 -24.30 -9.03
N ARG A 214 15.29 -24.73 -8.27
CA ARG A 214 13.87 -24.52 -8.65
C ARG A 214 13.49 -23.06 -8.50
N ALA A 215 12.74 -22.54 -9.47
CA ALA A 215 12.08 -21.26 -9.35
C ALA A 215 11.00 -21.34 -8.27
N GLN A 216 10.95 -20.33 -7.40
CA GLN A 216 9.92 -20.21 -6.37
C GLN A 216 9.24 -18.86 -6.56
N SER A 217 7.95 -18.88 -6.84
CA SER A 217 7.14 -17.67 -6.87
C SER A 217 7.01 -17.07 -5.48
N GLY A 218 6.83 -15.76 -5.42
CA GLY A 218 6.51 -15.08 -4.18
C GLY A 218 5.18 -15.55 -3.59
N LYS A 219 4.97 -15.30 -2.31
CA LYS A 219 3.73 -15.68 -1.61
C LYS A 219 2.70 -14.57 -1.76
N ASP A 220 1.44 -14.95 -1.97
CA ASP A 220 0.35 -13.99 -2.04
C ASP A 220 0.08 -13.35 -0.67
N LEU A 221 -0.35 -12.08 -0.70
CA LEU A 221 -0.68 -11.28 0.46
C LEU A 221 -2.16 -10.89 0.42
N ILE A 222 -2.92 -11.32 1.42
CA ILE A 222 -4.34 -10.95 1.54
C ILE A 222 -4.43 -9.77 2.51
N SER A 223 -4.77 -8.60 2.00
CA SER A 223 -4.95 -7.40 2.82
C SER A 223 -6.32 -7.39 3.53
N SER A 224 -6.45 -6.55 4.54
CA SER A 224 -7.72 -6.30 5.25
C SER A 224 -8.69 -5.41 4.45
N ILE A 225 -8.22 -4.80 3.38
CA ILE A 225 -8.97 -3.84 2.57
C ILE A 225 -10.17 -4.51 1.88
N ASP A 226 -11.32 -3.86 1.94
CA ASP A 226 -12.48 -4.14 1.10
C ASP A 226 -12.48 -3.16 -0.08
N MET A 227 -12.20 -3.66 -1.27
CA MET A 227 -12.05 -2.82 -2.47
C MET A 227 -13.32 -2.01 -2.78
N ARG A 228 -14.50 -2.50 -2.42
CA ARG A 228 -15.77 -1.80 -2.61
C ARG A 228 -15.84 -0.55 -1.72
N LEU A 229 -15.46 -0.69 -0.45
CA LEU A 229 -15.43 0.40 0.53
C LEU A 229 -14.31 1.41 0.21
N GLN A 230 -13.16 0.91 -0.18
CA GLN A 230 -12.02 1.72 -0.64
C GLN A 230 -12.42 2.62 -1.82
N TYR A 231 -13.12 2.05 -2.81
CA TYR A 231 -13.58 2.78 -3.98
C TYR A 231 -14.63 3.85 -3.65
N ILE A 232 -15.60 3.52 -2.78
CA ILE A 232 -16.61 4.48 -2.33
C ILE A 232 -15.95 5.65 -1.59
N ALA A 233 -15.05 5.37 -0.66
CA ALA A 233 -14.30 6.39 0.07
C ALA A 233 -13.44 7.25 -0.88
N TYR A 234 -12.76 6.64 -1.85
CA TYR A 234 -11.99 7.33 -2.87
C TYR A 234 -12.86 8.32 -3.67
N ARG A 235 -14.00 7.88 -4.17
CA ARG A 235 -14.93 8.74 -4.93
C ARG A 235 -15.51 9.86 -4.09
N SER A 236 -15.89 9.58 -2.85
CA SER A 236 -16.43 10.57 -1.93
C SER A 236 -15.41 11.67 -1.62
N LEU A 237 -14.16 11.30 -1.29
CA LEU A 237 -13.09 12.27 -1.08
C LEU A 237 -12.75 13.08 -2.34
N ALA A 238 -12.71 12.46 -3.50
CA ALA A 238 -12.45 13.18 -4.76
C ALA A 238 -13.54 14.22 -5.06
N ARG A 239 -14.80 13.90 -4.77
CA ARG A 239 -15.93 14.82 -4.92
C ARG A 239 -15.82 16.01 -3.97
N VAL A 240 -15.56 15.75 -2.69
CA VAL A 240 -15.40 16.77 -1.65
C VAL A 240 -14.22 17.70 -1.96
N MET A 241 -13.08 17.14 -2.37
CA MET A 241 -11.91 17.90 -2.80
C MET A 241 -12.28 18.93 -3.89
N LYS A 242 -13.01 18.49 -4.90
CA LYS A 242 -13.43 19.34 -6.01
C LYS A 242 -14.47 20.39 -5.56
N TYR A 243 -15.46 19.97 -4.76
CA TYR A 243 -16.55 20.85 -4.33
C TYR A 243 -16.09 21.96 -3.40
N HIS A 244 -15.22 21.63 -2.45
CA HIS A 244 -14.70 22.60 -1.48
C HIS A 244 -13.37 23.23 -1.90
N ALA A 245 -12.85 22.94 -3.10
CA ALA A 245 -11.52 23.35 -3.54
C ALA A 245 -10.43 23.09 -2.48
N ALA A 246 -10.49 21.91 -1.84
CA ALA A 246 -9.61 21.56 -0.74
C ALA A 246 -8.21 21.14 -1.25
N LYS A 247 -7.19 21.33 -0.43
CA LYS A 247 -5.79 21.01 -0.77
C LYS A 247 -5.51 19.50 -0.70
N SER A 248 -6.02 18.86 0.34
CA SER A 248 -5.91 17.41 0.52
C SER A 248 -7.06 16.86 1.38
N ALA A 249 -7.25 15.54 1.31
CA ALA A 249 -8.24 14.83 2.10
C ALA A 249 -7.78 13.42 2.42
N SER A 250 -8.12 12.93 3.62
CA SER A 250 -7.85 11.55 4.01
C SER A 250 -9.00 10.96 4.80
N ALA A 251 -9.23 9.66 4.64
CA ALA A 251 -10.21 8.91 5.39
C ALA A 251 -9.71 7.51 5.74
N VAL A 252 -10.05 7.05 6.94
CA VAL A 252 -9.74 5.70 7.44
C VAL A 252 -11.01 5.08 7.99
N LEU A 253 -11.34 3.88 7.53
CA LEU A 253 -12.47 3.05 7.99
C LEU A 253 -11.94 1.78 8.64
N LEU A 254 -12.36 1.51 9.87
CA LEU A 254 -11.92 0.39 10.70
C LEU A 254 -13.09 -0.56 11.01
N ASP A 255 -12.81 -1.84 11.10
CA ASP A 255 -13.68 -2.82 11.75
C ASP A 255 -13.51 -2.71 13.27
N ALA A 256 -14.61 -2.43 13.99
CA ALA A 256 -14.58 -2.20 15.44
C ALA A 256 -14.25 -3.46 16.27
N ASN A 257 -14.43 -4.65 15.71
CA ASN A 257 -14.20 -5.91 16.42
C ASN A 257 -12.77 -6.42 16.26
N THR A 258 -12.14 -6.11 15.12
CA THR A 258 -10.85 -6.71 14.75
C THR A 258 -9.69 -5.71 14.72
N GLY A 259 -9.96 -4.41 14.58
CA GLY A 259 -8.93 -3.41 14.30
C GLY A 259 -8.43 -3.46 12.85
N GLU A 260 -9.02 -4.30 11.98
CA GLU A 260 -8.68 -4.33 10.56
C GLU A 260 -9.04 -3.01 9.88
N ILE A 261 -8.14 -2.50 9.06
CA ILE A 261 -8.36 -1.33 8.22
C ILE A 261 -9.11 -1.79 6.96
N LEU A 262 -10.38 -1.42 6.85
CA LEU A 262 -11.24 -1.79 5.72
C LEU A 262 -11.06 -0.87 4.52
N ALA A 263 -10.75 0.40 4.77
CA ALA A 263 -10.39 1.39 3.75
C ALA A 263 -9.44 2.44 4.34
N MET A 264 -8.47 2.86 3.53
CA MET A 264 -7.55 3.96 3.82
C MET A 264 -7.28 4.71 2.53
N VAL A 265 -7.78 5.94 2.44
CA VAL A 265 -7.80 6.71 1.20
C VAL A 265 -7.20 8.09 1.43
N ASN A 266 -6.43 8.53 0.46
CA ASN A 266 -5.88 9.88 0.41
C ASN A 266 -6.18 10.55 -0.94
N GLN A 267 -6.37 11.87 -0.90
CA GLN A 267 -6.46 12.73 -2.07
C GLN A 267 -5.52 13.93 -1.90
N PRO A 268 -4.88 14.43 -2.97
CA PRO A 268 -4.89 13.89 -4.34
C PRO A 268 -4.14 12.56 -4.46
N SER A 269 -4.60 11.70 -5.37
CA SER A 269 -4.03 10.39 -5.63
C SER A 269 -3.11 10.37 -6.86
N TYR A 270 -2.46 9.23 -7.12
CA TYR A 270 -1.58 9.02 -8.27
C TYR A 270 -1.78 7.62 -8.85
N ASN A 271 -1.39 7.44 -10.13
CA ASN A 271 -1.42 6.12 -10.77
C ASN A 271 -0.13 5.34 -10.46
N PRO A 272 -0.16 4.23 -9.73
CA PRO A 272 1.02 3.44 -9.39
C PRO A 272 1.65 2.74 -10.60
N ASN A 273 0.91 2.60 -11.72
CA ASN A 273 1.48 2.12 -12.99
C ASN A 273 2.38 3.18 -13.67
N GLN A 274 2.33 4.45 -13.23
CA GLN A 274 3.13 5.56 -13.75
C GLN A 274 3.66 6.46 -12.60
N PRO A 275 4.38 5.91 -11.62
CA PRO A 275 4.73 6.63 -10.39
C PRO A 275 5.69 7.81 -10.62
N LYS A 276 6.48 7.79 -11.70
CA LYS A 276 7.44 8.84 -12.03
C LYS A 276 6.79 10.17 -12.40
N ASN A 277 5.51 10.18 -12.75
CA ASN A 277 4.78 11.38 -13.16
C ASN A 277 4.32 12.24 -11.97
N LYS A 278 4.62 11.84 -10.74
CA LYS A 278 4.20 12.54 -9.51
C LYS A 278 5.36 12.76 -8.55
N SER A 279 5.29 13.86 -7.81
CA SER A 279 6.27 14.17 -6.77
C SER A 279 6.18 13.19 -5.58
N ALA A 280 7.25 13.07 -4.78
CA ALA A 280 7.24 12.28 -3.55
C ALA A 280 6.13 12.72 -2.59
N ALA A 281 5.86 14.04 -2.50
CA ALA A 281 4.81 14.60 -1.67
C ALA A 281 3.39 14.13 -2.07
N GLN A 282 3.17 13.84 -3.36
CA GLN A 282 1.89 13.31 -3.85
C GLN A 282 1.74 11.80 -3.64
N ARG A 283 2.86 11.06 -3.54
CA ARG A 283 2.87 9.61 -3.30
C ARG A 283 2.74 9.22 -1.83
N ARG A 284 3.01 10.16 -0.93
CA ARG A 284 2.98 9.96 0.52
C ARG A 284 1.59 9.56 1.02
N ASN A 285 1.51 8.55 1.88
CA ASN A 285 0.27 8.13 2.54
C ASN A 285 -0.08 9.10 3.69
N ARG A 286 -0.83 10.16 3.36
CA ARG A 286 -1.19 11.25 4.30
C ARG A 286 -1.95 10.76 5.52
N ALA A 287 -2.75 9.70 5.38
CA ALA A 287 -3.50 9.15 6.50
C ALA A 287 -2.61 8.66 7.66
N LEU A 288 -1.34 8.32 7.35
CA LEU A 288 -0.36 7.84 8.32
C LEU A 288 0.73 8.85 8.64
N THR A 289 1.05 9.75 7.69
CA THR A 289 2.22 10.64 7.80
C THR A 289 1.88 12.07 8.19
N ASP A 290 0.73 12.59 7.75
CA ASP A 290 0.34 13.96 8.01
C ASP A 290 -0.33 14.08 9.38
N VAL A 291 0.11 15.05 10.14
CA VAL A 291 -0.40 15.32 11.48
C VAL A 291 -1.09 16.69 11.55
N PHE A 292 -2.07 16.77 12.39
CA PHE A 292 -2.85 17.99 12.63
C PHE A 292 -3.35 18.03 14.07
N GLU A 293 -3.68 19.21 14.57
CA GLU A 293 -4.35 19.35 15.84
C GLU A 293 -5.79 18.82 15.73
N PRO A 294 -6.23 17.87 16.58
CA PRO A 294 -7.57 17.26 16.45
C PRO A 294 -8.71 18.21 16.83
N GLY A 295 -8.41 19.28 17.54
CA GLY A 295 -9.39 20.22 18.05
C GLY A 295 -10.51 19.51 18.80
N SER A 296 -11.74 19.95 18.59
CA SER A 296 -12.90 19.40 19.30
C SER A 296 -13.13 17.90 19.15
N ALA A 297 -12.45 17.22 18.22
CA ALA A 297 -12.54 15.76 18.09
C ALA A 297 -11.87 15.02 19.28
N ILE A 298 -11.03 15.69 20.07
CA ILE A 298 -10.39 15.13 21.27
C ILE A 298 -11.31 15.14 22.51
N LYS A 299 -12.31 16.04 22.58
CA LYS A 299 -13.13 16.27 23.78
C LYS A 299 -13.73 14.99 24.40
N PRO A 300 -14.19 13.99 23.64
CA PRO A 300 -14.66 12.74 24.23
C PRO A 300 -13.61 12.07 25.14
N PHE A 301 -12.33 12.18 24.81
CA PHE A 301 -11.23 11.57 25.56
C PHE A 301 -10.88 12.36 26.82
N THR A 302 -11.04 13.69 26.80
CA THR A 302 -10.95 14.55 27.99
C THR A 302 -12.04 14.20 28.99
N LEU A 303 -13.29 14.07 28.51
CA LEU A 303 -14.41 13.67 29.35
C LEU A 303 -14.20 12.25 29.90
N ALA A 304 -13.74 11.31 29.05
CA ALA A 304 -13.44 9.96 29.47
C ALA A 304 -12.43 9.92 30.61
N ALA A 305 -11.35 10.68 30.52
CA ALA A 305 -10.31 10.75 31.54
C ALA A 305 -10.87 11.20 32.90
N ALA A 306 -11.78 12.17 32.90
CA ALA A 306 -12.41 12.70 34.12
C ALA A 306 -13.50 11.76 34.67
N ILE A 307 -14.31 11.12 33.82
CA ILE A 307 -15.33 10.15 34.22
C ILE A 307 -14.67 8.89 34.81
N ASP A 308 -13.63 8.37 34.20
CA ASP A 308 -12.95 7.17 34.69
C ASP A 308 -12.31 7.35 36.08
N ARG A 309 -11.98 8.60 36.45
CA ARG A 309 -11.47 8.96 37.78
C ARG A 309 -12.57 9.28 38.77
N GLY A 310 -13.83 9.26 38.32
CA GLY A 310 -14.99 9.59 39.18
C GLY A 310 -15.13 11.04 39.55
N LEU A 311 -14.47 11.96 38.82
CA LEU A 311 -14.60 13.40 39.04
C LEU A 311 -15.92 13.93 38.50
N PHE A 312 -16.45 13.29 37.46
CA PHE A 312 -17.72 13.67 36.83
C PHE A 312 -18.52 12.40 36.45
N ASP A 313 -19.83 12.59 36.33
CA ASP A 313 -20.80 11.57 35.88
C ASP A 313 -21.84 12.20 34.93
N ALA A 314 -22.82 11.42 34.46
CA ALA A 314 -23.84 11.89 33.53
C ALA A 314 -24.71 13.03 34.06
N SER A 315 -24.85 13.15 35.40
CA SER A 315 -25.65 14.20 36.07
C SER A 315 -24.87 15.51 36.29
N SER A 316 -23.55 15.45 36.14
CA SER A 316 -22.66 16.59 36.40
C SER A 316 -22.95 17.77 35.48
N ARG A 317 -22.94 18.98 36.04
CA ARG A 317 -23.18 20.24 35.34
C ARG A 317 -21.93 21.11 35.40
N ILE A 318 -21.65 21.78 34.31
CA ILE A 318 -20.53 22.71 34.17
C ILE A 318 -21.07 24.06 33.73
N ASP A 319 -20.85 25.08 34.54
CA ASP A 319 -21.18 26.44 34.18
C ASP A 319 -20.20 26.99 33.14
N THR A 320 -20.68 27.38 31.98
CA THR A 320 -19.86 27.95 30.89
C THR A 320 -20.06 29.47 30.77
N THR A 321 -20.79 30.10 31.72
CA THR A 321 -21.02 31.55 31.73
C THR A 321 -19.71 32.30 31.96
N PRO A 322 -19.49 33.43 31.27
CA PRO A 322 -20.29 34.09 30.23
C PRO A 322 -19.97 33.62 28.80
N GLY A 323 -19.42 32.44 28.62
CA GLY A 323 -18.96 31.87 27.32
C GLY A 323 -17.46 32.05 27.09
N TRP A 324 -16.73 32.55 28.10
CA TRP A 324 -15.28 32.64 28.10
C TRP A 324 -14.72 32.74 29.53
N PHE A 325 -13.46 32.38 29.68
CA PHE A 325 -12.70 32.64 30.92
C PHE A 325 -11.21 32.79 30.60
N MET A 326 -10.47 33.41 31.53
CA MET A 326 -9.05 33.69 31.36
C MET A 326 -8.21 32.59 31.98
N VAL A 327 -7.20 32.14 31.25
CA VAL A 327 -6.16 31.23 31.74
C VAL A 327 -4.80 31.85 31.43
N SER A 328 -4.05 32.22 32.49
CA SER A 328 -2.74 32.88 32.36
C SER A 328 -2.73 34.08 31.41
N GLY A 329 -3.80 34.90 31.45
CA GLY A 329 -3.92 36.10 30.61
C GLY A 329 -4.47 35.88 29.22
N PHE A 330 -4.78 34.63 28.82
CA PHE A 330 -5.33 34.27 27.51
C PHE A 330 -6.78 33.79 27.64
N PRO A 331 -7.70 34.26 26.76
CA PRO A 331 -9.11 33.87 26.83
C PRO A 331 -9.35 32.51 26.15
N VAL A 332 -9.93 31.55 26.88
CA VAL A 332 -10.59 30.37 26.34
C VAL A 332 -12.04 30.75 26.07
N LYS A 333 -12.51 30.59 24.83
CA LYS A 333 -13.82 31.06 24.37
C LYS A 333 -14.66 29.98 23.73
N ASP A 334 -15.96 30.03 24.00
CA ASP A 334 -17.00 29.37 23.21
C ASP A 334 -17.49 30.26 22.07
N VAL A 335 -18.25 29.70 21.14
CA VAL A 335 -18.89 30.45 20.05
C VAL A 335 -19.92 31.46 20.62
N ARG A 336 -20.57 31.10 21.74
CA ARG A 336 -21.53 31.92 22.48
C ARG A 336 -21.61 31.47 23.93
N ASN A 337 -22.28 32.23 24.76
CA ASN A 337 -22.65 31.80 26.12
C ASN A 337 -23.69 30.67 26.04
N TYR A 338 -23.36 29.49 26.60
CA TYR A 338 -24.26 28.34 26.67
C TYR A 338 -24.90 28.16 28.06
N GLY A 339 -24.51 28.99 29.06
CA GLY A 339 -24.95 28.82 30.44
C GLY A 339 -24.40 27.54 31.06
N GLU A 340 -25.22 26.85 31.81
CA GLU A 340 -24.88 25.57 32.43
C GLU A 340 -25.14 24.42 31.47
N LEU A 341 -24.14 23.55 31.26
CA LEU A 341 -24.19 22.40 30.40
C LEU A 341 -23.92 21.10 31.17
N ASP A 342 -24.62 20.02 30.82
CA ASP A 342 -24.20 18.65 31.16
C ASP A 342 -23.06 18.17 30.24
N LEU A 343 -22.45 17.03 30.55
CA LEU A 343 -21.37 16.49 29.77
C LEU A 343 -21.77 16.24 28.32
N ALA A 344 -22.99 15.76 28.08
CA ALA A 344 -23.53 15.55 26.73
C ALA A 344 -23.69 16.91 25.99
N GLY A 345 -24.14 17.94 26.67
CA GLY A 345 -24.25 19.33 26.18
C GLY A 345 -22.89 19.90 25.77
N ILE A 346 -21.83 19.63 26.54
CA ILE A 346 -20.47 20.05 26.21
C ILE A 346 -20.04 19.44 24.88
N LEU A 347 -20.30 18.16 24.65
CA LEU A 347 -19.98 17.48 23.36
C LEU A 347 -20.90 17.98 22.25
N ARG A 348 -22.22 18.07 22.49
CA ARG A 348 -23.24 18.47 21.51
C ARG A 348 -23.04 19.91 21.02
N LYS A 349 -22.78 20.86 21.92
CA LYS A 349 -22.50 22.28 21.58
C LYS A 349 -21.02 22.53 21.28
N SER A 350 -20.17 21.52 21.52
CA SER A 350 -18.71 21.61 21.35
C SER A 350 -18.06 22.72 22.19
N SER A 351 -18.48 22.89 23.47
CA SER A 351 -17.97 23.92 24.35
C SER A 351 -16.50 23.76 24.67
N ASN A 352 -15.67 24.75 24.36
CA ASN A 352 -14.26 24.82 24.75
C ASN A 352 -14.14 25.16 26.25
N VAL A 353 -14.98 26.06 26.75
CA VAL A 353 -15.02 26.45 28.16
C VAL A 353 -15.30 25.22 29.03
N GLY A 354 -16.34 24.43 28.68
CA GLY A 354 -16.68 23.21 29.42
C GLY A 354 -15.56 22.18 29.39
N ALA A 355 -15.00 21.92 28.23
CA ALA A 355 -13.89 20.95 28.09
C ALA A 355 -12.62 21.39 28.85
N SER A 356 -12.26 22.67 28.78
CA SER A 356 -11.12 23.20 29.56
C SER A 356 -11.34 23.08 31.07
N ARG A 357 -12.54 23.40 31.59
CA ARG A 357 -12.85 23.26 33.02
C ARG A 357 -12.74 21.79 33.46
N ILE A 358 -13.19 20.86 32.64
CA ILE A 358 -13.02 19.41 32.90
C ILE A 358 -11.53 19.02 32.89
N ALA A 359 -10.77 19.52 31.90
CA ALA A 359 -9.32 19.25 31.85
C ALA A 359 -8.59 19.77 33.07
N GLN A 360 -8.94 21.01 33.53
CA GLN A 360 -8.34 21.62 34.72
C GLN A 360 -8.75 20.96 36.04
N ALA A 361 -9.84 20.18 36.07
CA ALA A 361 -10.20 19.36 37.23
C ALA A 361 -9.33 18.11 37.37
N LEU A 362 -8.66 17.70 36.29
CA LEU A 362 -7.67 16.63 36.28
C LEU A 362 -6.28 17.19 36.63
N GLN A 363 -5.40 16.34 37.21
CA GLN A 363 -3.98 16.68 37.22
C GLN A 363 -3.40 16.55 35.80
N GLY A 364 -2.37 17.33 35.45
CA GLY A 364 -1.75 17.28 34.13
C GLY A 364 -1.25 15.90 33.78
N GLU A 365 -0.67 15.18 34.75
CA GLU A 365 -0.23 13.79 34.61
C GLU A 365 -1.39 12.84 34.25
N GLU A 366 -2.53 13.01 34.89
CA GLU A 366 -3.70 12.17 34.69
C GLU A 366 -4.30 12.32 33.29
N LEU A 367 -4.38 13.56 32.79
CA LEU A 367 -4.83 13.86 31.44
C LEU A 367 -3.83 13.31 30.40
N TRP A 368 -2.54 13.55 30.62
CA TRP A 368 -1.47 13.07 29.76
C TRP A 368 -1.44 11.54 29.67
N GLN A 369 -1.50 10.85 30.82
CA GLN A 369 -1.52 9.39 30.87
C GLN A 369 -2.71 8.82 30.11
N SER A 370 -3.91 9.40 30.28
CA SER A 370 -5.11 8.98 29.57
C SER A 370 -4.95 9.15 28.07
N PHE A 371 -4.42 10.27 27.61
CA PHE A 371 -4.19 10.52 26.18
C PHE A 371 -3.16 9.56 25.60
N SER A 372 -2.07 9.29 26.33
CA SER A 372 -1.07 8.27 25.95
C SER A 372 -1.68 6.87 25.87
N ASP A 373 -2.49 6.48 26.87
CA ASP A 373 -3.17 5.19 26.88
C ASP A 373 -4.14 5.01 25.69
N TYR A 374 -4.79 6.08 25.24
CA TYR A 374 -5.65 6.07 24.04
C TYR A 374 -4.86 6.00 22.73
N GLY A 375 -3.53 6.20 22.77
CA GLY A 375 -2.62 6.07 21.65
C GLY A 375 -2.18 7.37 21.00
N PHE A 376 -2.41 8.52 21.66
CA PHE A 376 -1.86 9.80 21.22
C PHE A 376 -0.38 9.90 21.62
N GLY A 377 0.46 10.44 20.74
CA GLY A 377 1.91 10.50 20.94
C GLY A 377 2.67 9.21 20.60
N GLU A 378 2.00 8.14 20.14
CA GLU A 378 2.60 6.90 19.68
C GLU A 378 2.19 6.55 18.24
N SER A 379 3.04 5.83 17.51
CA SER A 379 2.69 5.34 16.17
C SER A 379 1.38 4.54 16.17
N PRO A 380 0.52 4.66 15.13
CA PRO A 380 -0.66 3.81 14.99
C PRO A 380 -0.36 2.32 14.91
N GLY A 381 0.88 1.91 14.60
CA GLY A 381 1.34 0.53 14.71
C GLY A 381 0.91 -0.38 13.56
N VAL A 382 0.66 0.17 12.38
CA VAL A 382 0.34 -0.64 11.18
C VAL A 382 1.59 -1.10 10.43
N SER A 383 2.79 -0.76 10.94
CA SER A 383 4.10 -1.08 10.36
C SER A 383 4.31 -0.49 8.96
N PHE A 384 3.69 0.65 8.67
CA PHE A 384 3.80 1.33 7.40
C PHE A 384 5.01 2.28 7.38
N PRO A 385 5.70 2.49 6.23
CA PRO A 385 6.82 3.42 6.16
C PRO A 385 6.43 4.83 6.57
N ALA A 386 7.27 5.46 7.39
CA ALA A 386 7.11 6.84 7.85
C ALA A 386 5.77 7.12 8.60
N GLU A 387 5.22 6.14 9.32
CA GLU A 387 4.14 6.40 10.25
C GLU A 387 4.53 7.49 11.25
N SER A 388 3.64 8.48 11.40
CA SER A 388 3.85 9.52 12.40
C SER A 388 3.29 9.10 13.76
N SER A 389 4.05 9.34 14.82
CA SER A 389 3.58 9.24 16.20
C SER A 389 2.73 10.44 16.63
N GLY A 390 2.60 11.47 15.78
CA GLY A 390 2.05 12.75 16.20
C GLY A 390 2.94 13.43 17.25
N TYR A 391 2.33 14.32 18.03
CA TYR A 391 3.01 15.02 19.10
C TYR A 391 2.10 15.10 20.33
N LEU A 392 2.58 14.66 21.47
CA LEU A 392 1.99 14.83 22.79
C LEU A 392 3.12 15.17 23.77
N SER A 393 3.27 16.46 24.10
CA SER A 393 4.28 16.91 25.05
C SER A 393 4.05 16.26 26.41
N HIS A 394 5.13 15.95 27.13
CA HIS A 394 5.02 15.43 28.48
C HIS A 394 4.42 16.49 29.43
N PHE A 395 3.55 16.08 30.33
CA PHE A 395 2.81 16.97 31.23
C PHE A 395 3.71 17.90 32.08
N SER A 396 4.94 17.49 32.37
CA SER A 396 5.89 18.27 33.20
C SER A 396 6.30 19.61 32.59
N VAL A 397 6.11 19.80 31.28
CA VAL A 397 6.43 21.05 30.60
C VAL A 397 5.19 21.93 30.32
N TRP A 398 3.99 21.43 30.65
CA TRP A 398 2.75 22.19 30.41
C TRP A 398 2.63 23.41 31.31
N GLN A 399 2.35 24.54 30.70
CA GLN A 399 1.87 25.71 31.37
C GLN A 399 0.36 25.58 31.64
N PRO A 400 -0.24 26.37 32.55
CA PRO A 400 -1.68 26.29 32.79
C PRO A 400 -2.54 26.47 31.53
N LEU A 401 -2.08 27.25 30.56
CA LEU A 401 -2.76 27.41 29.28
C LEU A 401 -2.70 26.16 28.45
N ASP A 402 -1.53 25.49 28.37
CA ASP A 402 -1.36 24.25 27.64
C ASP A 402 -2.29 23.15 28.18
N HIS A 403 -2.37 23.04 29.52
CA HIS A 403 -3.28 22.11 30.18
C HIS A 403 -4.74 22.38 29.82
N ALA A 404 -5.16 23.63 29.83
CA ALA A 404 -6.52 24.03 29.49
C ALA A 404 -6.84 23.76 27.99
N THR A 405 -5.92 24.10 27.09
CA THR A 405 -6.11 23.95 25.62
C THR A 405 -6.01 22.53 25.17
N MET A 406 -5.17 21.71 25.81
CA MET A 406 -5.07 20.26 25.58
C MET A 406 -6.45 19.59 25.73
N GLY A 407 -7.27 20.05 26.70
CA GLY A 407 -8.61 19.52 26.93
C GLY A 407 -9.59 19.67 25.76
N PHE A 408 -9.33 20.57 24.80
CA PHE A 408 -10.14 20.73 23.60
C PHE A 408 -9.35 20.62 22.29
N GLY A 409 -8.11 20.06 22.37
CA GLY A 409 -7.37 19.53 21.22
C GLY A 409 -6.40 20.48 20.55
N TYR A 410 -5.84 21.43 21.29
CA TYR A 410 -4.74 22.28 20.88
C TYR A 410 -3.47 21.93 21.67
N GLY A 411 -2.30 22.10 21.06
CA GLY A 411 -1.02 21.76 21.69
C GLY A 411 -0.62 20.28 21.56
N LEU A 412 -1.42 19.45 20.88
CA LEU A 412 -1.06 18.12 20.45
C LEU A 412 -1.34 17.95 18.96
N SER A 413 -0.66 17.03 18.31
CA SER A 413 -0.96 16.69 16.92
C SER A 413 -1.10 15.18 16.75
N VAL A 414 -2.01 14.78 15.84
CA VAL A 414 -2.34 13.39 15.57
C VAL A 414 -2.48 13.15 14.07
N SER A 415 -2.21 11.92 13.62
CA SER A 415 -2.64 11.48 12.29
C SER A 415 -4.12 11.09 12.32
N ILE A 416 -4.76 11.07 11.13
CA ILE A 416 -6.16 10.64 11.06
C ILE A 416 -6.33 9.17 11.47
N THR A 417 -5.30 8.35 11.28
CA THR A 417 -5.27 6.95 11.72
C THR A 417 -5.21 6.83 13.24
N GLN A 418 -4.42 7.66 13.92
CA GLN A 418 -4.42 7.74 15.39
C GLN A 418 -5.78 8.14 15.92
N LEU A 419 -6.41 9.15 15.30
CA LEU A 419 -7.75 9.59 15.72
C LEU A 419 -8.78 8.47 15.54
N ALA A 420 -8.76 7.75 14.40
CA ALA A 420 -9.64 6.60 14.18
C ALA A 420 -9.40 5.48 15.22
N ARG A 421 -8.14 5.18 15.55
CA ARG A 421 -7.76 4.20 16.59
C ARG A 421 -8.26 4.62 17.97
N ALA A 422 -8.20 5.87 18.32
CA ALA A 422 -8.73 6.37 19.59
C ALA A 422 -10.26 6.20 19.66
N TYR A 423 -11.00 6.53 18.59
CA TYR A 423 -12.45 6.27 18.52
C TYR A 423 -12.79 4.76 18.56
N LEU A 424 -11.88 3.92 18.06
CA LEU A 424 -12.02 2.47 18.17
C LEU A 424 -12.02 2.00 19.64
N VAL A 425 -11.29 2.68 20.54
CA VAL A 425 -11.34 2.39 21.99
C VAL A 425 -12.75 2.58 22.53
N ILE A 426 -13.42 3.67 22.13
CA ILE A 426 -14.82 3.94 22.54
C ILE A 426 -15.75 2.86 21.97
N ALA A 427 -15.62 2.55 20.68
CA ALA A 427 -16.43 1.53 19.99
C ALA A 427 -16.23 0.14 20.59
N ASN A 428 -15.04 -0.18 21.09
CA ASN A 428 -14.68 -1.49 21.64
C ASN A 428 -14.70 -1.53 23.17
N ARG A 429 -15.65 -0.81 23.77
CA ARG A 429 -15.92 -0.84 25.23
C ARG A 429 -14.68 -0.56 26.08
N GLY A 430 -13.85 0.39 25.65
CA GLY A 430 -12.65 0.82 26.37
C GLY A 430 -11.39 -0.04 26.10
N ARG A 431 -11.45 -0.97 25.17
CA ARG A 431 -10.30 -1.81 24.79
C ARG A 431 -9.55 -1.21 23.61
N LYS A 432 -8.25 -1.02 23.76
CA LYS A 432 -7.34 -0.61 22.70
C LYS A 432 -6.97 -1.84 21.86
N LEU A 433 -7.22 -1.81 20.56
CA LEU A 433 -6.85 -2.85 19.61
C LEU A 433 -5.67 -2.39 18.76
N ASP A 434 -4.88 -3.35 18.31
CA ASP A 434 -3.87 -3.13 17.28
C ASP A 434 -4.53 -3.04 15.91
N LEU A 435 -4.06 -2.10 15.09
CA LEU A 435 -4.54 -1.96 13.72
C LEU A 435 -3.82 -2.95 12.79
N SER A 436 -4.52 -3.42 11.78
CA SER A 436 -3.96 -4.33 10.78
C SER A 436 -4.36 -3.96 9.36
N LEU A 437 -3.37 -3.95 8.45
CA LEU A 437 -3.57 -3.91 7.01
C LEU A 437 -3.67 -5.29 6.37
N ILE A 438 -3.43 -6.35 7.16
CA ILE A 438 -3.51 -7.73 6.73
C ILE A 438 -4.77 -8.36 7.32
N LYS A 439 -5.45 -9.14 6.50
CA LYS A 439 -6.64 -9.88 6.93
C LYS A 439 -6.27 -10.88 8.02
N GLN A 440 -6.88 -10.73 9.19
CA GLN A 440 -6.66 -11.61 10.33
C GLN A 440 -7.43 -12.92 10.15
N LYS A 441 -6.76 -14.04 10.42
CA LYS A 441 -7.42 -15.34 10.46
C LYS A 441 -8.27 -15.46 11.74
N PRO A 442 -9.35 -16.24 11.73
CA PRO A 442 -10.18 -16.46 12.94
C PRO A 442 -9.38 -16.99 14.15
N GLU A 443 -8.33 -17.75 13.91
CA GLU A 443 -7.42 -18.31 14.91
C GLU A 443 -6.59 -17.20 15.59
N ASP A 444 -6.06 -16.27 14.80
CA ASP A 444 -5.22 -15.15 15.28
C ASP A 444 -6.04 -14.17 16.15
N ARG A 445 -7.37 -14.11 15.92
CA ARG A 445 -8.29 -13.26 16.70
C ARG A 445 -8.41 -13.71 18.16
N ARG A 446 -8.24 -15.01 18.45
CA ARG A 446 -8.28 -15.56 19.81
C ARG A 446 -7.01 -15.23 20.61
N ASP A 447 -5.89 -15.06 19.91
CA ASP A 447 -4.59 -14.71 20.48
C ASP A 447 -4.32 -13.21 20.54
N ASN A 448 -5.30 -12.35 20.17
CA ASN A 448 -5.22 -10.91 20.36
C ASN A 448 -5.23 -10.56 21.88
N LYS A 449 -4.32 -11.23 22.62
CA LYS A 449 -4.08 -11.11 24.05
C LYS A 449 -3.57 -9.73 24.48
N ILE A 450 -3.27 -8.86 23.52
CA ILE A 450 -2.64 -7.54 23.77
C ILE A 450 -3.70 -6.43 23.79
N SER A 451 -4.99 -6.76 23.83
CA SER A 451 -5.99 -5.71 24.03
C SER A 451 -5.96 -5.25 25.51
N ARG A 452 -5.38 -4.09 25.72
CA ARG A 452 -5.36 -3.43 27.03
C ARG A 452 -6.65 -2.65 27.24
N HIS A 453 -7.30 -2.83 28.40
CA HIS A 453 -8.35 -1.90 28.82
C HIS A 453 -7.72 -0.58 29.21
N VAL A 454 -8.07 0.49 28.49
CA VAL A 454 -7.55 1.85 28.69
C VAL A 454 -8.66 2.84 29.08
N MET A 455 -9.91 2.37 29.09
CA MET A 455 -11.09 3.11 29.50
C MET A 455 -12.07 2.12 30.12
N LYS A 456 -12.88 2.53 31.11
CA LYS A 456 -13.95 1.69 31.65
C LYS A 456 -15.04 1.46 30.60
N ALA A 457 -15.56 0.23 30.56
CA ALA A 457 -16.65 -0.12 29.63
C ALA A 457 -17.92 0.75 29.84
N SER A 458 -18.21 1.12 31.10
CA SER A 458 -19.30 2.05 31.45
C SER A 458 -19.09 3.43 30.86
N THR A 459 -17.86 3.94 30.92
CA THR A 459 -17.48 5.24 30.36
C THR A 459 -17.58 5.23 28.84
N ALA A 460 -17.09 4.18 28.18
CA ALA A 460 -17.22 4.03 26.73
C ALA A 460 -18.69 4.01 26.28
N LYS A 461 -19.58 3.30 27.02
CA LYS A 461 -21.02 3.29 26.75
C LYS A 461 -21.62 4.67 26.93
N MET A 462 -21.31 5.36 28.02
CA MET A 462 -21.80 6.72 28.30
C MET A 462 -21.37 7.69 27.18
N LEU A 463 -20.12 7.60 26.73
CA LEU A 463 -19.62 8.43 25.63
C LEU A 463 -20.36 8.16 24.31
N LEU A 464 -20.69 6.91 23.98
CA LEU A 464 -21.46 6.59 22.77
C LEU A 464 -22.83 7.27 22.80
N GLU A 465 -23.54 7.23 23.93
CA GLU A 465 -24.83 7.89 24.13
C GLU A 465 -24.74 9.42 24.05
N MET A 466 -23.66 10.01 24.59
CA MET A 466 -23.40 11.44 24.48
C MET A 466 -23.02 11.87 23.06
N LEU A 467 -22.20 11.08 22.36
CA LEU A 467 -21.75 11.35 21.00
C LEU A 467 -22.87 11.18 19.96
N GLU A 468 -23.87 10.37 20.25
CA GLU A 468 -25.09 10.27 19.43
C GLU A 468 -25.83 11.61 19.38
N GLN A 469 -25.91 12.35 20.49
CA GLN A 469 -26.54 13.67 20.54
C GLN A 469 -25.83 14.73 19.66
N VAL A 470 -24.54 14.53 19.35
CA VAL A 470 -23.79 15.41 18.45
C VAL A 470 -24.28 15.28 17.00
N VAL A 471 -24.75 14.10 16.62
CA VAL A 471 -25.31 13.81 15.28
C VAL A 471 -26.80 14.16 15.23
N GLY A 472 -27.45 14.28 16.37
CA GLY A 472 -28.87 14.66 16.49
C GLY A 472 -29.20 16.06 15.95
N PRO A 473 -30.49 16.42 15.93
CA PRO A 473 -30.98 17.66 15.30
C PRO A 473 -30.38 18.95 15.87
N GLU A 474 -29.99 18.96 17.13
CA GLU A 474 -29.38 20.12 17.80
C GLU A 474 -27.84 20.07 17.84
N GLY A 475 -27.26 19.02 17.29
CA GLY A 475 -25.82 18.76 17.28
C GLY A 475 -25.08 19.49 16.16
N THR A 476 -23.75 19.41 16.22
CA THR A 476 -22.86 20.03 15.23
C THR A 476 -22.65 19.15 14.00
N ALA A 477 -23.11 17.87 13.99
CA ALA A 477 -22.85 16.89 12.95
C ALA A 477 -24.14 16.29 12.33
N LYS A 478 -25.18 17.06 12.14
CA LYS A 478 -26.47 16.60 11.56
C LYS A 478 -26.29 15.86 10.22
N GLN A 479 -25.32 16.28 9.42
CA GLN A 479 -25.07 15.71 8.09
C GLN A 479 -24.38 14.33 8.14
N ALA A 480 -24.01 13.85 9.33
CA ALA A 480 -23.52 12.49 9.54
C ALA A 480 -24.64 11.48 9.82
N ALA A 481 -25.88 11.95 10.08
CA ALA A 481 -27.01 11.08 10.39
C ALA A 481 -27.34 10.14 9.23
N ILE A 482 -27.64 8.88 9.52
CA ILE A 482 -27.99 7.83 8.55
C ILE A 482 -29.33 7.25 8.95
N ASP A 483 -30.28 7.25 8.02
CA ASP A 483 -31.62 6.72 8.26
C ASP A 483 -31.59 5.24 8.67
N GLY A 484 -32.32 4.92 9.73
CA GLY A 484 -32.37 3.57 10.27
C GLY A 484 -31.20 3.20 11.20
N TYR A 485 -30.22 4.08 11.39
CA TYR A 485 -29.07 3.80 12.26
C TYR A 485 -28.83 4.90 13.30
N ARG A 486 -28.41 4.48 14.48
CA ARG A 486 -27.89 5.34 15.53
C ARG A 486 -26.42 5.58 15.28
N ILE A 487 -26.03 6.84 15.14
CA ILE A 487 -24.67 7.24 14.81
C ILE A 487 -24.10 8.08 15.96
N ALA A 488 -22.92 7.71 16.44
CA ALA A 488 -22.14 8.50 17.39
C ALA A 488 -20.94 9.15 16.69
N GLY A 489 -20.66 10.43 16.98
CA GLY A 489 -19.50 11.07 16.37
C GLY A 489 -19.21 12.46 16.89
N LYS A 490 -18.09 13.04 16.45
CA LYS A 490 -17.65 14.38 16.84
C LYS A 490 -17.00 15.10 15.69
N THR A 491 -17.37 16.37 15.52
CA THR A 491 -16.74 17.31 14.60
C THR A 491 -15.48 17.93 15.22
N GLY A 492 -14.48 18.17 14.40
CA GLY A 492 -13.37 19.08 14.65
C GLY A 492 -13.32 20.15 13.56
N THR A 493 -13.00 21.38 13.94
CA THR A 493 -12.70 22.47 13.01
C THR A 493 -11.60 23.28 13.68
N VAL A 494 -10.42 23.25 13.09
CA VAL A 494 -9.24 23.90 13.68
C VAL A 494 -8.59 24.80 12.65
N LYS A 495 -8.01 25.91 13.12
CA LYS A 495 -7.12 26.72 12.29
C LYS A 495 -5.85 25.93 12.02
N LYS A 496 -5.31 26.03 10.82
CA LYS A 496 -4.07 25.34 10.46
C LYS A 496 -2.89 25.96 11.20
N SER A 497 -2.16 25.13 11.92
CA SER A 497 -0.90 25.51 12.55
C SER A 497 0.20 25.58 11.48
N VAL A 498 0.98 26.66 11.54
CA VAL A 498 2.16 26.93 10.71
C VAL A 498 3.30 27.40 11.60
N ASP A 499 4.52 27.43 11.07
CA ASP A 499 5.66 27.97 11.81
C ASP A 499 5.38 29.42 12.26
N GLY A 500 5.33 29.62 13.59
CA GLY A 500 5.07 30.93 14.19
C GLY A 500 3.61 31.18 14.61
N GLY A 501 2.68 30.21 14.49
CA GLY A 501 1.30 30.34 14.99
C GLY A 501 0.24 29.69 14.13
N TYR A 502 -0.89 30.38 13.96
CA TYR A 502 -2.02 29.89 13.17
C TYR A 502 -2.24 30.76 11.93
N GLU A 503 -2.39 30.12 10.78
CA GLU A 503 -2.73 30.81 9.53
C GLU A 503 -4.16 31.35 9.60
N GLN A 504 -4.34 32.60 9.14
CA GLN A 504 -5.66 33.22 9.16
C GLN A 504 -6.51 32.63 8.02
N ASP A 505 -7.76 32.29 8.37
CA ASP A 505 -8.79 31.80 7.46
C ASP A 505 -8.45 30.48 6.74
N VAL A 506 -7.45 29.73 7.25
CA VAL A 506 -7.11 28.39 6.77
C VAL A 506 -7.47 27.36 7.85
N TYR A 507 -8.29 26.40 7.46
CA TYR A 507 -8.90 25.45 8.40
C TYR A 507 -8.66 23.99 8.00
N MET A 508 -8.73 23.13 9.01
CA MET A 508 -8.86 21.68 8.87
C MET A 508 -10.28 21.29 9.29
N ALA A 509 -11.02 20.62 8.43
CA ALA A 509 -12.34 20.09 8.72
C ALA A 509 -12.27 18.61 9.04
N ILE A 510 -12.72 18.19 10.22
CA ILE A 510 -12.54 16.85 10.76
C ILE A 510 -13.89 16.28 11.19
N PHE A 511 -14.08 14.99 10.99
CA PHE A 511 -15.14 14.21 11.60
C PHE A 511 -14.66 12.81 11.95
N ALA A 512 -14.96 12.33 13.15
CA ALA A 512 -14.75 10.95 13.56
C ALA A 512 -16.06 10.40 14.14
N GLY A 513 -16.44 9.19 13.73
CA GLY A 513 -17.71 8.60 14.13
C GLY A 513 -17.71 7.07 14.14
N ILE A 514 -18.73 6.53 14.78
CA ILE A 514 -18.94 5.12 15.13
C ILE A 514 -20.37 4.73 14.71
N ALA A 515 -20.52 3.58 14.11
CA ALA A 515 -21.81 3.02 13.70
C ALA A 515 -21.86 1.49 13.79
N PRO A 516 -23.02 0.88 14.13
CA PRO A 516 -24.16 1.43 14.87
C PRO A 516 -23.79 1.70 16.34
N VAL A 517 -24.59 2.54 17.05
CA VAL A 517 -24.33 2.84 18.49
C VAL A 517 -24.64 1.65 19.38
N SER A 518 -25.72 0.93 19.10
CA SER A 518 -26.16 -0.21 19.93
C SER A 518 -25.15 -1.36 19.98
N ASN A 519 -24.48 -1.62 18.86
CA ASN A 519 -23.44 -2.63 18.71
C ASN A 519 -22.40 -2.16 17.70
N PRO A 520 -21.39 -1.38 18.13
CA PRO A 520 -20.42 -0.79 17.23
C PRO A 520 -19.71 -1.82 16.34
N ARG A 521 -19.77 -1.58 15.03
CA ARG A 521 -19.17 -2.44 14.02
C ARG A 521 -18.10 -1.72 13.19
N LEU A 522 -18.29 -0.42 12.99
CA LEU A 522 -17.45 0.40 12.14
C LEU A 522 -17.06 1.69 12.84
N VAL A 523 -15.82 2.09 12.64
CA VAL A 523 -15.29 3.40 13.05
C VAL A 523 -14.69 4.08 11.82
N MET A 524 -15.01 5.35 11.60
CA MET A 524 -14.45 6.11 10.50
C MET A 524 -14.00 7.48 10.95
N ALA A 525 -12.81 7.89 10.52
CA ALA A 525 -12.33 9.27 10.67
C ALA A 525 -12.02 9.86 9.29
N VAL A 526 -12.37 11.16 9.14
CA VAL A 526 -12.22 11.93 7.91
C VAL A 526 -11.56 13.26 8.25
N VAL A 527 -10.58 13.67 7.47
CA VAL A 527 -9.97 15.00 7.52
C VAL A 527 -9.91 15.61 6.13
N ILE A 528 -10.31 16.89 6.02
CA ILE A 528 -10.23 17.69 4.80
C ILE A 528 -9.37 18.90 5.12
N ASP A 529 -8.28 19.04 4.42
CA ASP A 529 -7.26 20.06 4.60
C ASP A 529 -7.52 21.26 3.68
N GLU A 530 -7.56 22.45 4.27
CA GLU A 530 -7.74 23.72 3.58
C GLU A 530 -8.97 23.74 2.63
N PRO A 531 -10.19 23.46 3.11
CA PRO A 531 -11.39 23.68 2.30
C PRO A 531 -11.57 25.19 2.08
N ALA A 532 -11.41 25.64 0.82
CA ALA A 532 -11.40 27.06 0.47
C ALA A 532 -12.77 27.60 0.01
N GLN A 533 -13.73 26.73 -0.29
CA GLN A 533 -15.05 27.09 -0.81
C GLN A 533 -16.17 26.29 -0.13
N ASN A 534 -17.38 26.81 -0.19
CA ASN A 534 -18.63 26.16 0.27
C ASN A 534 -18.61 25.69 1.73
N GLY A 535 -17.89 26.42 2.61
CA GLY A 535 -17.81 26.15 4.05
C GLY A 535 -16.52 25.46 4.47
N TYR A 536 -16.26 25.52 5.78
CA TYR A 536 -15.03 24.99 6.40
C TYR A 536 -15.30 24.22 7.70
N TYR A 537 -16.52 24.19 8.19
CA TYR A 537 -16.85 23.44 9.40
C TYR A 537 -16.85 21.93 9.16
N GLY A 538 -16.26 21.17 10.09
CA GLY A 538 -16.21 19.70 10.02
C GLY A 538 -17.59 19.05 9.81
N GLY A 539 -18.65 19.62 10.42
CA GLY A 539 -20.03 19.17 10.22
C GLY A 539 -20.59 19.40 8.81
N GLN A 540 -20.03 20.36 8.06
CA GLN A 540 -20.47 20.70 6.70
C GLN A 540 -19.61 20.02 5.63
N VAL A 541 -18.34 19.78 5.91
CA VAL A 541 -17.35 19.34 4.93
C VAL A 541 -16.99 17.86 5.11
N ALA A 542 -16.66 17.43 6.34
CA ALA A 542 -16.21 16.06 6.62
C ALA A 542 -17.37 15.11 6.98
N ALA A 543 -18.41 15.57 7.68
CA ALA A 543 -19.55 14.74 8.05
C ALA A 543 -20.34 14.17 6.85
N PRO A 544 -20.55 14.88 5.72
CA PRO A 544 -21.16 14.29 4.52
C PRO A 544 -20.36 13.14 3.91
N VAL A 545 -19.02 13.18 3.95
CA VAL A 545 -18.16 12.08 3.51
C VAL A 545 -18.37 10.87 4.39
N PHE A 546 -18.39 11.06 5.71
CA PHE A 546 -18.71 9.99 6.65
C PHE A 546 -20.08 9.39 6.36
N HIS A 547 -21.13 10.20 6.20
CA HIS A 547 -22.47 9.73 5.85
C HIS A 547 -22.48 8.85 4.62
N GLU A 548 -21.89 9.32 3.52
CA GLU A 548 -21.88 8.58 2.25
C GLU A 548 -21.13 7.24 2.36
N VAL A 549 -19.95 7.26 2.95
CA VAL A 549 -19.12 6.05 3.05
C VAL A 549 -19.73 5.08 4.06
N MET A 550 -20.14 5.57 5.23
CA MET A 550 -20.66 4.74 6.31
C MET A 550 -22.00 4.10 5.94
N SER A 551 -22.93 4.83 5.31
CA SER A 551 -24.22 4.28 4.87
C SER A 551 -24.06 3.15 3.86
N ASN A 552 -23.13 3.30 2.93
CA ASN A 552 -22.80 2.24 1.99
C ASN A 552 -22.07 1.07 2.68
N ALA A 553 -21.17 1.33 3.62
CA ALA A 553 -20.46 0.29 4.36
C ALA A 553 -21.40 -0.57 5.19
N LEU A 554 -22.34 0.05 5.91
CA LEU A 554 -23.35 -0.67 6.69
C LEU A 554 -24.18 -1.61 5.81
N ARG A 555 -24.59 -1.14 4.63
CA ARG A 555 -25.34 -1.94 3.66
C ARG A 555 -24.50 -3.06 3.03
N ILE A 556 -23.27 -2.75 2.58
CA ILE A 556 -22.39 -3.73 1.91
C ILE A 556 -21.96 -4.86 2.85
N LEU A 557 -21.80 -4.54 4.14
CA LEU A 557 -21.40 -5.50 5.17
C LEU A 557 -22.60 -6.17 5.87
N ASP A 558 -23.81 -5.91 5.39
CA ASP A 558 -25.07 -6.47 5.91
C ASP A 558 -25.23 -6.26 7.42
N ILE A 559 -24.93 -5.03 7.87
CA ILE A 559 -25.09 -4.65 9.28
C ILE A 559 -26.52 -4.17 9.50
N ALA A 560 -27.23 -4.85 10.39
CA ALA A 560 -28.63 -4.56 10.66
C ALA A 560 -28.85 -3.15 11.23
N PRO A 561 -29.91 -2.41 10.80
CA PRO A 561 -30.30 -1.15 11.39
C PRO A 561 -30.64 -1.30 12.88
N ASP A 562 -30.31 -0.29 13.68
CA ASP A 562 -30.56 -0.25 15.13
C ASP A 562 -31.51 0.90 15.58
N ASN A 563 -32.11 1.60 14.62
CA ASN A 563 -33.07 2.66 14.83
C ASN A 563 -34.30 2.53 13.91
N LEU A 564 -34.83 1.30 13.83
CA LEU A 564 -36.10 1.10 13.13
C LEU A 564 -37.28 1.52 14.02
N PRO A 565 -38.30 2.25 13.48
CA PRO A 565 -39.53 2.47 14.21
C PRO A 565 -40.12 1.10 14.60
N ALA A 566 -40.52 0.96 15.84
CA ALA A 566 -41.21 -0.25 16.27
C ALA A 566 -42.39 -0.50 15.30
N LEU A 567 -42.37 -1.60 14.59
CA LEU A 567 -43.53 -2.05 13.84
C LEU A 567 -44.67 -2.19 14.86
N GLN A 568 -45.60 -1.23 14.88
CA GLN A 568 -46.85 -1.41 15.57
C GLN A 568 -47.47 -2.67 14.95
N ALA A 569 -47.46 -3.78 15.69
CA ALA A 569 -48.24 -4.93 15.35
C ALA A 569 -49.70 -4.45 15.28
N ARG A 570 -50.23 -4.25 14.08
CA ARG A 570 -51.65 -4.14 13.87
C ARG A 570 -52.23 -5.48 14.30
N SER A 571 -52.68 -5.54 15.53
CA SER A 571 -53.60 -6.56 15.94
C SER A 571 -54.85 -6.37 15.05
N THR A 572 -54.88 -7.09 13.95
CA THR A 572 -56.14 -7.34 13.24
C THR A 572 -57.00 -8.14 14.20
N GLY A 573 -57.81 -7.42 14.96
CA GLY A 573 -58.93 -8.03 15.64
C GLY A 573 -59.82 -8.71 14.59
N LEU A 574 -59.61 -9.99 14.39
CA LEU A 574 -60.64 -10.87 13.86
C LEU A 574 -61.61 -11.10 15.02
N ASP A 575 -62.61 -10.23 15.11
CA ASP A 575 -63.84 -10.54 15.82
C ASP A 575 -64.43 -11.79 15.18
N ALA A 576 -64.30 -12.89 15.90
CA ALA A 576 -65.09 -14.06 15.64
C ALA A 576 -66.49 -13.78 16.16
N GLY A 577 -67.35 -13.24 15.31
CA GLY A 577 -68.82 -13.18 15.52
C GLY A 577 -69.43 -14.47 15.16
N ALA A 578 -69.95 -15.14 16.18
CA ALA A 578 -71.05 -16.15 16.34
C ALA A 578 -71.17 -17.29 15.37
#